data_466f94cecde89df48df4cebf415ece95
#
_entry.id   466f94cecde89df48df4cebf415ece95
#
_cell.length_a   1.000
_cell.length_b   1.000
_cell.length_c   1.000
_cell.angle_alpha   90.00
_cell.angle_beta   90.00
_cell.angle_gamma   90.00
#
_symmetry.space_group_name_H-M   'P 1'
#
loop_
_entity.id
_entity.type
_entity.pdbx_description
1 polymer ?
#
loop_
_entity_poly.entity_id
_entity_poly.type
_entity_poly.pdbx_seq_one_letter_code
_entity_poly.pdbx_strand_id
1 'polypeptide(L)'
;MGTRQEITAGLSELLEKRLRHESRRFAREVVFYKPKCRIDYVAFKPAPWGWSEPGGIERGALTCYEVKSCVADYNSGHGLNFIGDENYLVMPMEVANQLRGRMRNGIGIYVPVPRWSNVYREMETPTPYTGQVEGWSLYQVRKADGYYPRQVPHTVALAAMIYAGVDTEALFGSAHSNDEKEEDNE
;
A
#
# COMPACT_ATOMS: atom_id res chain seq x y z
N MET A 1 16.92 -13.54 -12.93
CA MET A 1 15.58 -13.21 -12.42
C MET A 1 15.71 -12.85 -10.94
N GLY A 2 15.14 -11.72 -10.51
CA GLY A 2 15.10 -11.38 -9.08
C GLY A 2 14.19 -12.36 -8.31
N THR A 3 14.50 -12.58 -7.05
CA THR A 3 13.62 -13.35 -6.16
C THR A 3 12.33 -12.57 -5.87
N ARG A 4 11.27 -13.27 -5.47
CA ARG A 4 10.02 -12.62 -5.06
C ARG A 4 10.26 -11.55 -3.97
N GLN A 5 11.14 -11.83 -3.03
CA GLN A 5 11.48 -10.93 -1.94
C GLN A 5 12.19 -9.67 -2.44
N GLU A 6 13.16 -9.79 -3.35
CA GLU A 6 13.84 -8.65 -3.97
C GLU A 6 12.89 -7.77 -4.76
N ILE A 7 11.99 -8.38 -5.55
CA ILE A 7 10.98 -7.64 -6.31
C ILE A 7 10.05 -6.87 -5.37
N THR A 8 9.53 -7.51 -4.32
CA THR A 8 8.66 -6.86 -3.33
C THR A 8 9.37 -5.69 -2.64
N ALA A 9 10.61 -5.90 -2.20
CA ALA A 9 11.40 -4.85 -1.55
C ALA A 9 11.65 -3.66 -2.49
N GLY A 10 12.03 -3.91 -3.73
CA GLY A 10 12.27 -2.85 -4.72
C GLY A 10 10.99 -2.07 -5.07
N LEU A 11 9.85 -2.74 -5.26
CA LEU A 11 8.55 -2.09 -5.47
C LEU A 11 8.16 -1.21 -4.29
N SER A 12 8.34 -1.70 -3.07
CA SER A 12 8.09 -0.97 -1.82
C SER A 12 8.93 0.30 -1.74
N GLU A 13 10.23 0.20 -2.02
CA GLU A 13 11.12 1.36 -1.99
C GLU A 13 10.78 2.40 -3.06
N LEU A 14 10.43 1.97 -4.27
CA LEU A 14 9.98 2.86 -5.33
C LEU A 14 8.67 3.57 -4.95
N LEU A 15 7.72 2.85 -4.32
CA LEU A 15 6.48 3.44 -3.83
C LEU A 15 6.75 4.51 -2.77
N GLU A 16 7.61 4.24 -1.81
CA GLU A 16 7.94 5.19 -0.76
C GLU A 16 8.64 6.44 -1.29
N LYS A 17 9.58 6.29 -2.24
CA LYS A 17 10.20 7.43 -2.92
C LYS A 17 9.15 8.32 -3.56
N ARG A 18 8.16 7.70 -4.20
CA ARG A 18 7.05 8.43 -4.82
C ARG A 18 6.17 9.12 -3.78
N LEU A 19 5.75 8.43 -2.73
CA LEU A 19 4.89 8.99 -1.67
C LEU A 19 5.55 10.18 -0.97
N ARG A 20 6.86 10.10 -0.70
CA ARG A 20 7.64 11.21 -0.13
C ARG A 20 7.70 12.39 -1.10
N HIS A 21 7.92 12.14 -2.38
CA HIS A 21 7.94 13.19 -3.42
C HIS A 21 6.57 13.90 -3.54
N GLU A 22 5.47 13.15 -3.40
CA GLU A 22 4.10 13.69 -3.40
C GLU A 22 3.70 14.35 -2.05
N SER A 23 4.61 14.44 -1.10
CA SER A 23 4.38 14.98 0.25
C SER A 23 3.24 14.30 1.00
N ARG A 24 2.97 13.03 0.70
CA ARG A 24 1.98 12.22 1.41
C ARG A 24 2.55 11.72 2.73
N ARG A 25 1.72 11.68 3.77
CA ARG A 25 2.02 10.93 5.00
C ARG A 25 1.57 9.50 4.79
N PHE A 26 2.43 8.53 5.11
CA PHE A 26 2.11 7.13 4.93
C PHE A 26 2.65 6.27 6.08
N ALA A 27 2.01 5.11 6.27
CA ALA A 27 2.45 4.04 7.14
C ALA A 27 2.46 2.71 6.39
N ARG A 28 3.29 1.78 6.85
CA ARG A 28 3.42 0.41 6.31
C ARG A 28 2.67 -0.57 7.18
N GLU A 29 2.26 -1.71 6.60
CA GLU A 29 1.70 -2.85 7.33
C GLU A 29 0.57 -2.45 8.30
N VAL A 30 -0.33 -1.56 7.81
CA VAL A 30 -1.38 -0.98 8.65
C VAL A 30 -2.47 -2.01 8.90
N VAL A 31 -2.72 -2.29 10.18
CA VAL A 31 -3.73 -3.25 10.62
C VAL A 31 -5.03 -2.54 10.95
N PHE A 32 -6.13 -3.02 10.39
CA PHE A 32 -7.49 -2.62 10.72
C PHE A 32 -8.23 -3.76 11.41
N TYR A 33 -8.98 -3.44 12.45
CA TYR A 33 -9.78 -4.43 13.18
C TYR A 33 -11.20 -4.59 12.63
N LYS A 34 -11.73 -3.53 11.99
CA LYS A 34 -13.04 -3.54 11.33
C LYS A 34 -12.99 -2.67 10.06
N PRO A 35 -12.98 -3.27 8.85
CA PRO A 35 -12.87 -4.72 8.60
C PRO A 35 -11.52 -5.27 9.07
N LYS A 36 -11.46 -6.54 9.47
CA LYS A 36 -10.19 -7.16 9.87
C LYS A 36 -9.33 -7.39 8.64
N CYS A 37 -8.33 -6.54 8.46
CA CYS A 37 -7.40 -6.63 7.34
C CYS A 37 -6.07 -5.94 7.66
N ARG A 38 -5.04 -6.26 6.89
CA ARG A 38 -3.76 -5.58 6.87
C ARG A 38 -3.53 -5.05 5.46
N ILE A 39 -3.07 -3.82 5.38
CA ILE A 39 -2.77 -3.12 4.13
C ILE A 39 -1.27 -2.84 4.09
N ASP A 40 -0.61 -3.15 2.99
CA ASP A 40 0.85 -2.99 2.86
C ASP A 40 1.26 -1.52 3.05
N TYR A 41 0.53 -0.59 2.44
CA TYR A 41 0.74 0.85 2.62
C TYR A 41 -0.58 1.60 2.67
N VAL A 42 -0.71 2.47 3.64
CA VAL A 42 -1.80 3.43 3.74
C VAL A 42 -1.20 4.82 3.71
N ALA A 43 -1.66 5.66 2.80
CA ALA A 43 -1.24 7.05 2.69
C ALA A 43 -2.43 8.00 2.85
N PHE A 44 -2.18 9.12 3.47
CA PHE A 44 -3.16 10.17 3.64
C PHE A 44 -2.65 11.50 3.06
N LYS A 45 -3.51 12.17 2.33
CA LYS A 45 -3.27 13.51 1.83
C LYS A 45 -4.41 14.42 2.32
N PRO A 46 -4.12 15.46 3.12
CA PRO A 46 -5.15 16.41 3.53
C PRO A 46 -5.71 17.15 2.33
N ALA A 47 -6.92 17.67 2.44
CA ALA A 47 -7.46 18.61 1.46
C ALA A 47 -6.60 19.90 1.40
N PRO A 48 -6.79 20.78 0.41
CA PRO A 48 -5.95 21.96 0.20
C PRO A 48 -5.74 22.88 1.40
N TRP A 49 -6.63 22.83 2.37
CA TRP A 49 -6.51 23.62 3.62
C TRP A 49 -5.42 23.12 4.59
N GLY A 50 -4.83 21.95 4.31
CA GLY A 50 -3.70 21.43 5.06
C GLY A 50 -4.07 20.68 6.33
N TRP A 51 -3.03 20.32 7.10
CA TRP A 51 -3.14 19.49 8.30
C TRP A 51 -3.69 20.24 9.52
N SER A 52 -3.54 21.55 9.56
CA SER A 52 -3.95 22.39 10.70
C SER A 52 -5.45 22.66 10.74
N GLU A 53 -6.16 22.43 9.65
CA GLU A 53 -7.58 22.71 9.54
C GLU A 53 -8.40 21.43 9.67
N PRO A 54 -9.42 21.36 10.53
CA PRO A 54 -10.28 20.18 10.67
C PRO A 54 -10.87 19.72 9.33
N GLY A 55 -11.33 20.64 8.49
CA GLY A 55 -11.83 20.34 7.15
C GLY A 55 -10.78 19.77 6.22
N GLY A 56 -9.50 20.05 6.44
CA GLY A 56 -8.38 19.45 5.70
C GLY A 56 -8.26 17.96 5.95
N ILE A 57 -8.52 17.52 7.19
CA ILE A 57 -8.53 16.12 7.57
C ILE A 57 -9.82 15.43 7.10
N GLU A 58 -10.98 16.04 7.37
CA GLU A 58 -12.28 15.45 7.05
C GLU A 58 -12.49 15.22 5.54
N ARG A 59 -11.97 16.12 4.71
CA ARG A 59 -12.06 16.05 3.24
C ARG A 59 -10.76 15.57 2.58
N GLY A 60 -9.81 15.11 3.36
CA GLY A 60 -8.59 14.50 2.87
C GLY A 60 -8.87 13.17 2.16
N ALA A 61 -7.88 12.66 1.43
CA ALA A 61 -7.98 11.40 0.71
C ALA A 61 -7.13 10.32 1.37
N LEU A 62 -7.75 9.18 1.65
CA LEU A 62 -7.11 7.96 2.10
C LEU A 62 -6.81 7.07 0.91
N THR A 63 -5.54 6.77 0.68
CA THR A 63 -5.11 5.92 -0.41
C THR A 63 -4.47 4.64 0.14
N CYS A 64 -4.94 3.49 -0.31
CA CYS A 64 -4.41 2.19 0.05
C CYS A 64 -3.60 1.60 -1.11
N TYR A 65 -2.45 0.99 -0.81
CA TYR A 65 -1.59 0.34 -1.79
C TYR A 65 -1.28 -1.08 -1.34
N GLU A 66 -1.37 -2.01 -2.31
CA GLU A 66 -1.00 -3.42 -2.15
C GLU A 66 0.11 -3.76 -3.13
N VAL A 67 1.19 -4.34 -2.65
CA VAL A 67 2.35 -4.73 -3.45
C VAL A 67 2.20 -6.18 -3.88
N LYS A 68 2.29 -6.44 -5.18
CA LYS A 68 2.16 -7.78 -5.78
C LYS A 68 3.34 -8.08 -6.68
N SER A 69 4.21 -8.96 -6.25
CA SER A 69 5.44 -9.28 -6.97
C SER A 69 5.25 -10.23 -8.16
N CYS A 70 4.17 -11.00 -8.19
CA CYS A 70 3.86 -11.96 -9.24
C CYS A 70 2.36 -12.27 -9.33
N VAL A 71 1.95 -12.93 -10.43
CA VAL A 71 0.55 -13.33 -10.66
C VAL A 71 0.03 -14.28 -9.57
N ALA A 72 0.87 -15.20 -9.08
CA ALA A 72 0.48 -16.12 -8.01
C ALA A 72 0.17 -15.37 -6.70
N ASP A 73 0.91 -14.30 -6.40
CA ASP A 73 0.69 -13.43 -5.26
C ASP A 73 -0.67 -12.70 -5.36
N TYR A 74 -1.00 -12.18 -6.52
CA TYR A 74 -2.32 -11.59 -6.78
C TYR A 74 -3.44 -12.63 -6.66
N ASN A 75 -3.27 -13.82 -7.25
CA ASN A 75 -4.28 -14.88 -7.26
C ASN A 75 -4.53 -15.49 -5.86
N SER A 76 -3.60 -15.35 -4.91
CA SER A 76 -3.81 -15.79 -3.53
C SER A 76 -4.96 -15.05 -2.84
N GLY A 77 -5.36 -13.90 -3.36
CA GLY A 77 -6.44 -13.07 -2.80
C GLY A 77 -6.05 -12.32 -1.52
N HIS A 78 -4.87 -12.59 -0.95
CA HIS A 78 -4.40 -11.87 0.23
C HIS A 78 -4.12 -10.41 -0.10
N GLY A 79 -4.51 -9.48 0.78
CA GLY A 79 -4.24 -8.06 0.63
C GLY A 79 -5.06 -7.35 -0.46
N LEU A 80 -6.19 -7.90 -0.92
CA LEU A 80 -7.07 -7.24 -1.88
C LEU A 80 -8.25 -6.54 -1.18
N ASN A 81 -7.96 -5.78 -0.13
CA ASN A 81 -8.94 -5.24 0.81
C ASN A 81 -9.45 -3.84 0.48
N PHE A 82 -9.10 -3.20 -0.53
CA PHE A 82 -9.59 -1.95 -1.14
C PHE A 82 -10.56 -1.10 -0.27
N ILE A 83 -10.07 -0.60 0.88
CA ILE A 83 -10.88 0.13 1.88
C ILE A 83 -10.72 1.65 1.81
N GLY A 84 -9.82 2.16 0.99
CA GLY A 84 -9.51 3.60 0.83
C GLY A 84 -10.45 4.31 -0.12
N ASP A 85 -10.35 5.64 -0.17
CA ASP A 85 -10.98 6.48 -1.22
C ASP A 85 -10.38 6.16 -2.58
N GLU A 86 -9.06 5.91 -2.61
CA GLU A 86 -8.33 5.43 -3.77
C GLU A 86 -7.58 4.14 -3.39
N ASN A 87 -7.59 3.16 -4.27
CA ASN A 87 -6.95 1.88 -4.02
C ASN A 87 -6.07 1.52 -5.21
N TYR A 88 -4.83 1.14 -4.94
CA TYR A 88 -3.83 0.85 -5.96
C TYR A 88 -3.16 -0.49 -5.74
N LEU A 89 -2.84 -1.14 -6.84
CA LEU A 89 -1.89 -2.25 -6.90
C LEU A 89 -0.55 -1.73 -7.41
N VAL A 90 0.52 -2.18 -6.79
CA VAL A 90 1.91 -1.88 -7.20
C VAL A 90 2.55 -3.19 -7.62
N MET A 91 2.88 -3.33 -8.90
CA MET A 91 3.35 -4.60 -9.46
C MET A 91 4.25 -4.40 -10.67
N PRO A 92 5.08 -5.38 -11.05
CA PRO A 92 5.83 -5.35 -12.30
C PRO A 92 4.91 -5.21 -13.51
N MET A 93 5.39 -4.56 -14.59
CA MET A 93 4.60 -4.34 -15.81
C MET A 93 4.15 -5.65 -16.46
N GLU A 94 5.02 -6.66 -16.46
CA GLU A 94 4.71 -7.99 -16.97
C GLU A 94 3.57 -8.67 -16.18
N VAL A 95 3.48 -8.45 -14.88
CA VAL A 95 2.38 -8.94 -14.03
C VAL A 95 1.10 -8.18 -14.33
N ALA A 96 1.17 -6.85 -14.46
CA ALA A 96 0.02 -6.02 -14.82
C ALA A 96 -0.55 -6.42 -16.19
N ASN A 97 0.30 -6.70 -17.17
CA ASN A 97 -0.11 -7.16 -18.49
C ASN A 97 -0.80 -8.54 -18.45
N GLN A 98 -0.28 -9.50 -17.68
CA GLN A 98 -0.88 -10.83 -17.52
C GLN A 98 -2.23 -10.78 -16.80
N LEU A 99 -2.44 -9.79 -15.93
CA LEU A 99 -3.68 -9.61 -15.18
C LEU A 99 -4.68 -8.68 -15.87
N ARG A 100 -4.34 -8.14 -17.07
CA ARG A 100 -5.23 -7.26 -17.82
C ARG A 100 -6.59 -7.93 -18.06
N GLY A 101 -7.68 -7.20 -17.75
CA GLY A 101 -9.04 -7.72 -17.84
C GLY A 101 -9.49 -8.63 -16.68
N ARG A 102 -8.59 -8.99 -15.75
CA ARG A 102 -8.90 -9.81 -14.57
C ARG A 102 -8.95 -9.00 -13.28
N MET A 103 -8.33 -7.84 -13.27
CA MET A 103 -8.34 -6.93 -12.13
C MET A 103 -9.66 -6.19 -12.02
N ARG A 104 -10.13 -5.98 -10.80
CA ARG A 104 -11.37 -5.23 -10.51
C ARG A 104 -11.30 -3.84 -11.14
N ASN A 105 -12.45 -3.37 -11.64
CA ASN A 105 -12.61 -1.99 -12.07
C ASN A 105 -12.41 -1.05 -10.87
N GLY A 106 -12.00 0.19 -11.13
CA GLY A 106 -11.81 1.18 -10.08
C GLY A 106 -10.49 1.12 -9.33
N ILE A 107 -9.76 0.02 -9.42
CA ILE A 107 -8.44 -0.12 -8.78
C ILE A 107 -7.37 0.47 -9.70
N GLY A 108 -6.57 1.37 -9.18
CA GLY A 108 -5.43 1.94 -9.88
C GLY A 108 -4.24 0.98 -9.95
N ILE A 109 -3.30 1.26 -10.85
CA ILE A 109 -2.10 0.42 -11.05
C ILE A 109 -0.87 1.30 -11.17
N TYR A 110 0.12 1.01 -10.36
CA TYR A 110 1.48 1.53 -10.49
C TYR A 110 2.42 0.41 -10.92
N VAL A 111 3.35 0.74 -11.82
CA VAL A 111 4.37 -0.19 -12.32
C VAL A 111 5.75 0.47 -12.31
N PRO A 112 6.84 -0.28 -12.08
CA PRO A 112 8.18 0.21 -12.29
C PRO A 112 8.46 0.36 -13.80
N VAL A 113 9.07 1.49 -14.17
CA VAL A 113 9.49 1.79 -15.55
C VAL A 113 10.94 2.26 -15.50
N PRO A 114 11.84 1.72 -16.36
CA PRO A 114 13.20 2.21 -16.45
C PRO A 114 13.23 3.68 -16.86
N ARG A 115 14.08 4.50 -16.25
CA ARG A 115 14.17 5.94 -16.56
C ARG A 115 14.62 6.25 -17.99
N TRP A 116 15.29 5.29 -18.64
CA TRP A 116 15.72 5.40 -20.04
C TRP A 116 14.63 4.97 -21.04
N SER A 117 13.49 4.45 -20.55
CA SER A 117 12.36 3.98 -21.34
C SER A 117 11.13 4.86 -21.13
N ASN A 118 10.05 4.57 -21.83
CA ASN A 118 8.75 5.18 -21.60
C ASN A 118 7.67 4.13 -21.36
N VAL A 119 6.59 4.55 -20.74
CA VAL A 119 5.52 3.65 -20.31
C VAL A 119 4.86 2.90 -21.47
N TYR A 120 4.70 3.53 -22.64
CA TYR A 120 4.03 2.91 -23.80
C TYR A 120 4.86 1.74 -24.32
N ARG A 121 6.18 1.93 -24.49
CA ARG A 121 7.09 0.86 -24.84
C ARG A 121 7.06 -0.29 -23.84
N GLU A 122 7.08 0.02 -22.55
CA GLU A 122 7.05 -0.98 -21.49
C GLU A 122 5.69 -1.72 -21.41
N MET A 123 4.59 -1.11 -21.84
CA MET A 123 3.29 -1.81 -21.95
C MET A 123 3.29 -2.83 -23.09
N GLU A 124 4.02 -2.59 -24.17
CA GLU A 124 4.12 -3.50 -25.32
C GLU A 124 5.19 -4.57 -25.10
N THR A 125 6.36 -4.14 -24.67
CA THR A 125 7.53 -5.02 -24.46
C THR A 125 8.15 -4.69 -23.10
N PRO A 126 7.65 -5.30 -22.01
CA PRO A 126 8.13 -5.02 -20.67
C PRO A 126 9.59 -5.40 -20.48
N THR A 127 10.37 -4.49 -19.91
CA THR A 127 11.68 -4.82 -19.36
C THR A 127 11.46 -5.58 -18.05
N PRO A 128 11.96 -6.82 -17.89
CA PRO A 128 11.76 -7.61 -16.69
C PRO A 128 12.25 -6.86 -15.44
N TYR A 129 11.37 -6.66 -14.48
CA TYR A 129 11.72 -6.04 -13.22
C TYR A 129 12.27 -7.08 -12.23
N THR A 130 13.46 -6.83 -11.70
CA THR A 130 14.15 -7.78 -10.82
C THR A 130 14.42 -7.22 -9.43
N GLY A 131 13.78 -6.09 -9.08
CA GLY A 131 13.88 -5.49 -7.74
C GLY A 131 14.81 -4.28 -7.65
N GLN A 132 15.41 -3.83 -8.74
CA GLN A 132 16.29 -2.66 -8.72
C GLN A 132 15.49 -1.37 -8.50
N VAL A 133 16.07 -0.47 -7.72
CA VAL A 133 15.51 0.86 -7.46
C VAL A 133 16.24 1.94 -8.26
N GLU A 134 17.57 1.79 -8.39
CA GLU A 134 18.37 2.70 -9.18
C GLU A 134 18.04 2.55 -10.66
N GLY A 135 17.89 3.68 -11.35
CA GLY A 135 17.52 3.71 -12.76
C GLY A 135 16.05 3.42 -13.04
N TRP A 136 15.21 3.22 -12.03
CA TRP A 136 13.78 2.96 -12.16
C TRP A 136 12.94 4.06 -11.53
N SER A 137 11.71 4.18 -12.01
CA SER A 137 10.69 5.08 -11.44
C SER A 137 9.34 4.39 -11.43
N LEU A 138 8.52 4.68 -10.43
CA LEU A 138 7.16 4.15 -10.36
C LEU A 138 6.21 5.00 -11.20
N TYR A 139 5.52 4.39 -12.14
CA TYR A 139 4.61 5.05 -13.09
C TYR A 139 3.17 4.56 -12.89
N GLN A 140 2.19 5.50 -12.95
CA GLN A 140 0.77 5.18 -12.86
C GLN A 140 0.22 4.87 -14.26
N VAL A 141 -0.07 3.61 -14.52
CA VAL A 141 -0.64 3.15 -15.81
C VAL A 141 -2.16 3.11 -15.80
N ARG A 142 -2.76 3.04 -14.61
CA ARG A 142 -4.20 3.17 -14.43
C ARG A 142 -4.49 3.97 -13.17
N LYS A 143 -5.32 5.00 -13.29
CA LYS A 143 -5.79 5.78 -12.13
C LYS A 143 -6.87 4.99 -11.39
N ALA A 144 -6.90 5.08 -10.07
CA ALA A 144 -8.07 4.68 -9.30
C ALA A 144 -9.21 5.66 -9.59
N ASP A 145 -10.42 5.16 -9.80
CA ASP A 145 -11.57 6.01 -10.18
C ASP A 145 -12.52 6.30 -9.01
N GLY A 146 -12.15 5.89 -7.78
CA GLY A 146 -13.00 6.09 -6.61
C GLY A 146 -14.31 5.31 -6.63
N TYR A 147 -14.42 4.28 -7.47
CA TYR A 147 -15.62 3.44 -7.60
C TYR A 147 -16.03 2.77 -6.28
N TYR A 148 -15.04 2.47 -5.44
CA TYR A 148 -15.30 1.88 -4.13
C TYR A 148 -15.37 2.98 -3.07
N PRO A 149 -16.50 3.11 -2.35
CA PRO A 149 -16.58 4.04 -1.24
C PRO A 149 -15.60 3.60 -0.13
N ARG A 150 -14.97 4.57 0.50
CA ARG A 150 -14.13 4.32 1.67
C ARG A 150 -14.93 3.56 2.73
N GLN A 151 -14.33 2.49 3.27
CA GLN A 151 -14.98 1.60 4.23
C GLN A 151 -14.66 1.95 5.70
N VAL A 152 -13.74 2.88 5.94
CA VAL A 152 -13.31 3.27 7.28
C VAL A 152 -13.35 4.79 7.45
N PRO A 153 -13.76 5.33 8.61
CA PRO A 153 -13.63 6.75 8.91
C PRO A 153 -12.17 7.21 8.86
N HIS A 154 -11.93 8.48 8.48
CA HIS A 154 -10.57 9.04 8.47
C HIS A 154 -9.89 8.94 9.84
N THR A 155 -10.62 9.18 10.93
CA THR A 155 -10.09 9.08 12.28
C THR A 155 -9.57 7.68 12.61
N VAL A 156 -10.31 6.63 12.19
CA VAL A 156 -9.87 5.24 12.36
C VAL A 156 -8.64 4.94 11.52
N ALA A 157 -8.61 5.42 10.27
CA ALA A 157 -7.47 5.22 9.39
C ALA A 157 -6.22 5.93 9.91
N LEU A 158 -6.34 7.19 10.34
CA LEU A 158 -5.22 7.96 10.89
C LEU A 158 -4.71 7.34 12.21
N ALA A 159 -5.61 6.89 13.10
CA ALA A 159 -5.21 6.16 14.30
C ALA A 159 -4.43 4.89 13.95
N ALA A 160 -4.93 4.06 13.01
CA ALA A 160 -4.24 2.85 12.58
C ALA A 160 -2.86 3.15 11.97
N MET A 161 -2.73 4.23 11.19
CA MET A 161 -1.44 4.67 10.63
C MET A 161 -0.46 5.12 11.74
N ILE A 162 -0.95 5.81 12.77
CA ILE A 162 -0.13 6.22 13.92
C ILE A 162 0.37 4.98 14.65
N TYR A 163 -0.50 4.01 14.93
CA TYR A 163 -0.10 2.76 15.60
C TYR A 163 0.89 1.95 14.79
N ALA A 164 0.75 1.89 13.48
CA ALA A 164 1.69 1.18 12.61
C ALA A 164 3.09 1.84 12.55
N GLY A 165 3.18 3.13 12.82
CA GLY A 165 4.44 3.91 12.85
C GLY A 165 5.10 4.01 14.22
N VAL A 166 4.46 3.51 15.27
CA VAL A 166 4.95 3.59 16.65
C VAL A 166 5.51 2.21 17.05
N ASP A 167 6.69 2.20 17.65
CA ASP A 167 7.23 1.03 18.33
C ASP A 167 6.40 0.76 19.59
N THR A 168 5.46 -0.17 19.47
CA THR A 168 4.53 -0.49 20.57
C THR A 168 5.22 -1.15 21.76
N GLU A 169 6.36 -1.81 21.59
CA GLU A 169 7.16 -2.35 22.70
C GLU A 169 7.75 -1.22 23.54
N ALA A 170 8.18 -0.12 22.92
CA ALA A 170 8.70 1.05 23.63
C ALA A 170 7.62 1.81 24.41
N LEU A 171 6.34 1.77 23.97
CA LEU A 171 5.24 2.50 24.60
C LEU A 171 4.50 1.72 25.69
N PHE A 172 4.33 0.42 25.52
CA PHE A 172 3.47 -0.37 26.41
C PHE A 172 4.25 -1.33 27.31
N GLY A 173 5.58 -1.39 27.19
CA GLY A 173 6.40 -2.33 27.99
C GLY A 173 5.86 -3.77 27.90
N SER A 174 6.54 -4.73 28.36
CA SER A 174 6.16 -6.16 28.35
C SER A 174 4.94 -6.51 29.23
N ALA A 175 3.82 -5.79 29.09
CA ALA A 175 2.61 -5.94 29.91
C ALA A 175 1.75 -7.19 29.58
N HIS A 176 2.16 -8.04 28.67
CA HIS A 176 1.38 -9.22 28.27
C HIS A 176 1.99 -10.57 28.65
N SER A 177 2.87 -10.64 29.68
CA SER A 177 3.43 -11.92 30.10
C SER A 177 2.96 -12.45 31.46
N ASN A 178 1.94 -11.85 32.09
CA ASN A 178 1.53 -12.26 33.44
C ASN A 178 0.09 -12.82 33.60
N ASP A 179 -0.70 -12.98 32.55
CA ASP A 179 -2.08 -13.47 32.70
C ASP A 179 -2.32 -14.95 32.37
N GLU A 180 -1.27 -15.79 32.21
CA GLU A 180 -1.45 -17.22 31.96
C GLU A 180 -0.82 -18.12 33.06
N LYS A 181 -0.81 -17.70 34.31
CA LYS A 181 -0.35 -18.57 35.42
C LYS A 181 -1.16 -18.42 36.70
N GLU A 182 -2.47 -18.42 36.65
CA GLU A 182 -3.31 -18.59 37.84
C GLU A 182 -4.62 -19.34 37.52
N GLU A 183 -4.54 -20.56 36.98
CA GLU A 183 -5.68 -21.50 37.01
C GLU A 183 -5.17 -22.93 36.85
N ASP A 184 -4.37 -23.41 37.82
CA ASP A 184 -4.24 -24.86 38.08
C ASP A 184 -3.71 -25.03 39.50
N ASN A 185 -4.56 -24.83 40.49
CA ASN A 185 -4.44 -25.41 41.85
C ASN A 185 -5.69 -25.10 42.65
N GLU A 186 -6.72 -25.95 42.48
CA GLU A 186 -7.64 -26.38 43.55
C GLU A 186 -8.36 -27.67 43.12
#